data_7b6e9b32b8a5e37a6fb6142d2d8c22de
#
_entry.id   7b6e9b32b8a5e37a6fb6142d2d8c22de
#
_cell.length_a   1.000
_cell.length_b   1.000
_cell.length_c   1.000
_cell.angle_alpha   90.00
_cell.angle_beta   90.00
_cell.angle_gamma   90.00
#
_symmetry.space_group_name_H-M   'P 1'
#
loop_
_entity.id
_entity.type
_entity.pdbx_description
1 polymer ?
#
loop_
_entity_poly.entity_id
_entity_poly.type
_entity_poly.pdbx_seq_one_letter_code
_entity_poly.pdbx_strand_id
1 'polypeptide(L)' 'MSSAKERLEDLPPSAKLVYKTLEFEGECTQKELVKETRLSSRTVRYAISRLEEKELVEQRVSFRDARQKLYSLAE' A
#
# COMPACT_ATOMS: atom_id res chain seq x y z
N MET A 1 19.02 -3.58 -13.26
CA MET A 1 18.17 -3.90 -12.12
C MET A 1 17.22 -2.75 -11.84
N SER A 2 15.94 -2.98 -11.87
CA SER A 2 14.98 -1.88 -11.61
C SER A 2 14.90 -1.60 -10.12
N SER A 3 14.91 -0.32 -9.76
CA SER A 3 14.73 0.09 -8.37
C SER A 3 13.25 0.25 -8.06
N ALA A 4 12.91 0.32 -6.77
CA ALA A 4 11.54 0.60 -6.36
C ALA A 4 11.04 1.91 -6.97
N LYS A 5 11.92 2.89 -7.09
CA LYS A 5 11.58 4.18 -7.69
C LYS A 5 11.15 4.03 -9.15
N GLU A 6 11.88 3.24 -9.92
CA GLU A 6 11.52 2.99 -11.30
C GLU A 6 10.19 2.29 -11.44
N ARG A 7 9.92 1.32 -10.57
CA ARG A 7 8.64 0.61 -10.57
C ARG A 7 7.47 1.52 -10.19
N LEU A 8 7.75 2.50 -9.33
CA LEU A 8 6.74 3.48 -8.92
C LEU A 8 6.32 4.39 -10.07
N GLU A 9 7.24 4.73 -10.95
CA GLU A 9 6.95 5.65 -12.05
C GLU A 9 5.85 5.15 -13.00
N ASP A 10 5.70 3.85 -13.09
CA ASP A 10 4.68 3.24 -13.95
C ASP A 10 3.32 3.13 -13.29
N LEU A 11 3.21 3.58 -12.04
CA LEU A 11 1.98 3.43 -11.28
C LEU A 11 1.12 4.69 -11.29
N PRO A 12 -0.20 4.54 -11.10
CA PRO A 12 -1.08 5.70 -11.02
C PRO A 12 -0.79 6.51 -9.74
N PRO A 13 -1.20 7.80 -9.72
CA PRO A 13 -0.96 8.66 -8.55
C PRO A 13 -1.48 8.09 -7.24
N SER A 14 -2.62 7.40 -7.25
CA SER A 14 -3.17 6.79 -6.04
C SER A 14 -2.23 5.76 -5.44
N ALA A 15 -1.60 4.94 -6.30
CA ALA A 15 -0.64 3.94 -5.83
C ALA A 15 0.62 4.59 -5.27
N LYS A 16 1.07 5.67 -5.90
CA LYS A 16 2.23 6.43 -5.40
C LYS A 16 1.95 7.02 -4.02
N LEU A 17 0.74 7.54 -3.83
CA LEU A 17 0.34 8.12 -2.56
C LEU A 17 0.29 7.06 -1.46
N VAL A 18 -0.30 5.90 -1.74
CA VAL A 18 -0.34 4.79 -0.79
C VAL A 18 1.08 4.33 -0.45
N TYR A 19 1.93 4.22 -1.44
CA TYR A 19 3.33 3.84 -1.22
C TYR A 19 4.02 4.81 -0.26
N LYS A 20 3.88 6.11 -0.50
CA LYS A 20 4.47 7.14 0.35
C LYS A 20 3.92 7.10 1.77
N THR A 21 2.63 6.83 1.91
CA THR A 21 2.01 6.71 3.22
C THR A 21 2.60 5.52 3.98
N LEU A 22 2.77 4.38 3.31
CA LEU A 22 3.37 3.21 3.93
C LEU A 22 4.83 3.44 4.28
N GLU A 23 5.54 4.17 3.44
CA GLU A 23 6.94 4.53 3.70
C GLU A 23 7.05 5.36 4.98
N PHE A 24 6.12 6.27 5.17
CA PHE A 24 6.10 7.16 6.32
C PHE A 24 5.60 6.45 7.58
N GLU A 25 4.49 5.70 7.48
CA GLU A 25 3.85 5.08 8.64
C GLU A 25 4.40 3.71 9.01
N GLY A 26 5.01 3.02 8.07
CA GLY A 26 5.53 1.67 8.27
C GLY A 26 4.52 0.62 7.88
N GLU A 27 3.54 0.38 8.74
CA GLU A 27 2.48 -0.61 8.51
C GLU A 27 1.12 0.03 8.67
N CYS A 28 0.19 -0.29 7.77
CA CYS A 28 -1.17 0.23 7.85
C CYS A 28 -2.19 -0.81 7.44
N THR A 29 -3.37 -0.74 8.05
CA THR A 29 -4.54 -1.47 7.57
C THR A 29 -5.13 -0.68 6.42
N GLN A 30 -6.06 -1.29 5.69
CA GLN A 30 -6.76 -0.59 4.62
C GLN A 30 -7.50 0.64 5.17
N LYS A 31 -8.13 0.49 6.34
CA LYS A 31 -8.83 1.58 7.00
C LYS A 31 -7.92 2.76 7.28
N GLU A 32 -6.73 2.46 7.78
CA GLU A 32 -5.74 3.50 8.07
C GLU A 32 -5.28 4.18 6.80
N LEU A 33 -5.09 3.43 5.73
CA LEU A 33 -4.71 4.00 4.45
C LEU A 33 -5.79 4.92 3.90
N VAL A 34 -7.05 4.52 4.02
CA VAL A 34 -8.18 5.37 3.61
C VAL A 34 -8.16 6.68 4.39
N LYS A 35 -7.97 6.59 5.70
CA LYS A 35 -7.94 7.77 6.57
C LYS A 35 -6.77 8.70 6.24
N GLU A 36 -5.58 8.13 6.07
CA GLU A 36 -4.37 8.92 5.85
C GLU A 36 -4.30 9.52 4.45
N THR A 37 -4.76 8.79 3.45
CA THR A 37 -4.68 9.26 2.06
C THR A 37 -5.91 10.05 1.65
N ARG A 38 -7.02 9.87 2.37
CA ARG A 38 -8.32 10.45 2.03
C ARG A 38 -8.88 9.94 0.71
N LEU A 39 -8.34 8.85 0.23
CA LEU A 39 -8.88 8.15 -0.93
C LEU A 39 -10.03 7.26 -0.50
N SER A 40 -10.90 6.92 -1.44
CA SER A 40 -11.98 5.99 -1.14
C SER A 40 -11.40 4.60 -0.87
N SER A 41 -12.16 3.77 -0.17
CA SER A 41 -11.78 2.39 0.10
C SER A 41 -11.48 1.64 -1.20
N ARG A 42 -12.31 1.86 -2.21
CA ARG A 42 -12.14 1.24 -3.52
C ARG A 42 -10.83 1.64 -4.18
N THR A 43 -10.51 2.93 -4.13
CA THR A 43 -9.26 3.44 -4.71
C THR A 43 -8.04 2.92 -3.96
N VAL A 44 -8.12 2.83 -2.63
CA VAL A 44 -7.04 2.27 -1.83
C VAL A 44 -6.80 0.81 -2.20
N ARG A 45 -7.87 0.03 -2.36
CA ARG A 45 -7.76 -1.38 -2.75
C ARG A 45 -7.11 -1.52 -4.12
N TYR A 46 -7.51 -0.67 -5.06
CA TYR A 46 -6.92 -0.65 -6.39
C TYR A 46 -5.43 -0.31 -6.31
N ALA A 47 -5.08 0.71 -5.53
CA ALA A 47 -3.69 1.12 -5.36
C ALA A 47 -2.84 0.00 -4.76
N ILE A 48 -3.35 -0.66 -3.73
CA ILE A 48 -2.66 -1.80 -3.10
C ILE A 48 -2.43 -2.90 -4.12
N SER A 49 -3.45 -3.23 -4.89
CA SER A 49 -3.39 -4.26 -5.92
C SER A 49 -2.28 -3.96 -6.93
N ARG A 50 -2.20 -2.71 -7.38
CA ARG A 50 -1.16 -2.30 -8.32
C ARG A 50 0.23 -2.39 -7.71
N LEU A 51 0.36 -2.01 -6.44
CA LEU A 51 1.63 -2.09 -5.74
C LEU A 51 2.06 -3.54 -5.52
N GLU A 52 1.10 -4.43 -5.23
CA GLU A 52 1.39 -5.85 -5.07
C GLU A 52 1.85 -6.49 -6.38
N GLU A 53 1.26 -6.08 -7.49
CA GLU A 53 1.67 -6.55 -8.81
C GLU A 53 3.13 -6.22 -9.11
N LYS A 54 3.60 -5.10 -8.59
CA LYS A 54 5.00 -4.68 -8.76
C LYS A 54 5.91 -5.17 -7.63
N GLU A 55 5.37 -5.98 -6.74
CA GLU A 55 6.11 -6.52 -5.60
C GLU A 55 6.69 -5.44 -4.69
N LEU A 56 5.98 -4.31 -4.60
CA LEU A 56 6.40 -3.18 -3.76
C LEU A 56 5.77 -3.21 -2.38
N VAL A 57 4.67 -3.94 -2.22
CA VAL A 57 3.93 -4.03 -0.97
C VAL A 57 3.62 -5.48 -0.67
N GLU A 58 3.68 -5.85 0.60
CA GLU A 58 3.29 -7.16 1.07
C GLU A 58 2.23 -7.02 2.14
N GLN A 59 1.50 -8.10 2.41
CA GLN A 59 0.42 -8.09 3.37
C GLN A 59 0.58 -9.23 4.37
N ARG A 60 0.05 -9.01 5.56
CA ARG A 60 0.00 -10.04 6.58
C ARG A 60 -1.25 -9.86 7.41
N VAL A 61 -1.68 -10.93 8.07
CA VAL A 61 -2.87 -10.89 8.93
C VAL A 61 -2.52 -10.18 10.23
N SER A 62 -3.43 -9.29 10.69
CA SER A 62 -3.26 -8.61 11.97
C SER A 62 -3.44 -9.61 13.12
N PHE A 63 -2.58 -9.54 14.14
CA PHE A 63 -2.73 -10.34 15.34
C PHE A 63 -3.94 -9.94 16.17
N ARG A 64 -4.33 -8.68 16.06
CA ARG A 64 -5.45 -8.14 16.85
C ARG A 64 -6.81 -8.48 16.26
N ASP A 65 -6.88 -8.52 14.94
CA ASP A 65 -8.13 -8.82 14.24
C ASP A 65 -7.80 -9.59 12.97
N ALA A 66 -8.11 -10.88 12.97
CA ALA A 66 -7.83 -11.75 11.83
C ALA A 66 -8.58 -11.33 10.56
N ARG A 67 -9.59 -10.47 10.68
CA ARG A 67 -10.32 -9.97 9.54
C ARG A 67 -9.64 -8.77 8.88
N GLN A 68 -8.62 -8.22 9.53
CA GLN A 68 -7.86 -7.10 8.99
C GLN A 68 -6.49 -7.56 8.53
N LYS A 69 -6.06 -6.97 7.43
CA LYS A 69 -4.72 -7.22 6.90
C LYS A 69 -3.87 -5.99 7.10
N LEU A 70 -2.60 -6.21 7.39
CA LEU A 70 -1.62 -5.14 7.50
C LEU A 70 -0.79 -5.11 6.24
N TYR A 71 -0.62 -3.94 5.70
CA TYR A 71 0.18 -3.71 4.49
C TYR A 71 1.45 -2.98 4.86
N SER A 72 2.54 -3.38 4.25
CA SER A 72 3.83 -2.74 4.47
C SER A 72 4.63 -2.82 3.19
N LEU A 73 5.69 -2.00 3.10
CA LEU A 73 6.54 -2.02 1.93
C LEU A 73 7.36 -3.32 1.92
N ALA A 74 7.44 -3.94 0.75
CA ALA A 74 8.28 -5.10 0.55
C ALA A 74 9.74 -4.66 0.47
N GLU A 75 10.62 -5.42 1.09
CA GLU A 75 12.05 -5.11 1.07
C GLU A 75 12.84 -6.06 0.20
#